data_8db01371c4aaceda57661247f2c10f19
#
_entry.id   8db01371c4aaceda57661247f2c10f19
#
_cell.length_a   1.000
_cell.length_b   1.000
_cell.length_c   1.000
_cell.angle_alpha   90.00
_cell.angle_beta   90.00
_cell.angle_gamma   90.00
#
_symmetry.space_group_name_H-M   'P 1'
#
loop_
_entity.id
_entity.type
_entity.pdbx_description
1 polymer ?
#
loop_
_entity_poly.entity_id
_entity_poly.type
_entity_poly.pdbx_seq_one_letter_code
_entity_poly.pdbx_strand_id
1 'polypeptide(L)'
;MVGPGWAKYLVLSGRPIRADEALHIGLVQAVFPREELMAQAMKLATELAAKSPLAMCVNKTAVQGALAVDLATGLDMESELFADCFASEDQKEGMDAFLEKRPPKFTGR
;
A
#
# COMPACT_ATOMS: atom_id res chain seq x y z
N MET A 1 6.54 7.18 -6.23
CA MET A 1 6.52 8.67 -6.24
C MET A 1 7.34 9.17 -7.42
N VAL A 2 6.91 10.26 -8.03
CA VAL A 2 7.52 10.80 -9.27
C VAL A 2 8.95 11.38 -9.12
N GLY A 3 9.45 11.46 -7.90
CA GLY A 3 10.73 12.13 -7.63
C GLY A 3 10.68 13.67 -7.71
N PRO A 4 11.69 14.36 -7.13
CA PRO A 4 11.66 15.82 -7.01
C PRO A 4 11.74 16.54 -8.36
N GLY A 5 12.37 15.95 -9.38
CA GLY A 5 12.47 16.51 -10.73
C GLY A 5 11.09 16.64 -11.38
N TRP A 6 10.36 15.54 -11.49
CA TRP A 6 9.00 15.54 -12.04
C TRP A 6 8.02 16.36 -11.21
N ALA A 7 8.12 16.29 -9.87
CA ALA A 7 7.28 17.10 -9.00
C ALA A 7 7.44 18.59 -9.28
N LYS A 8 8.69 19.09 -9.32
CA LYS A 8 8.99 20.49 -9.66
C LYS A 8 8.50 20.86 -11.06
N TYR A 9 8.77 20.01 -12.04
CA TYR A 9 8.35 20.28 -13.42
C TYR A 9 6.83 20.46 -13.53
N LEU A 10 6.05 19.54 -12.96
CA LEU A 10 4.59 19.60 -13.01
C LEU A 10 4.03 20.82 -12.25
N VAL A 11 4.51 21.03 -11.01
CA VAL A 11 4.01 22.11 -10.15
C VAL A 11 4.36 23.49 -10.71
N LEU A 12 5.61 23.69 -11.16
CA LEU A 12 6.06 24.98 -11.66
C LEU A 12 5.54 25.31 -13.05
N SER A 13 5.38 24.30 -13.91
CA SER A 13 4.84 24.53 -15.26
C SER A 13 3.33 24.68 -15.30
N GLY A 14 2.59 24.13 -14.31
CA GLY A 14 1.13 24.06 -14.31
C GLY A 14 0.55 23.29 -15.49
N ARG A 15 1.37 22.52 -16.21
CA ARG A 15 0.98 21.79 -17.42
C ARG A 15 0.07 20.60 -17.07
N PRO A 16 -1.07 20.44 -17.75
CA PRO A 16 -1.83 19.20 -17.64
C PRO A 16 -1.05 18.04 -18.28
N ILE A 17 -1.14 16.87 -17.71
CA ILE A 17 -0.55 15.65 -18.27
C ILE A 17 -1.66 14.63 -18.58
N ARG A 18 -1.36 13.74 -19.54
CA ARG A 18 -2.26 12.65 -19.89
C ARG A 18 -2.12 11.48 -18.92
N ALA A 19 -3.13 10.60 -18.90
CA ALA A 19 -3.13 9.44 -18.01
C ALA A 19 -1.97 8.47 -18.30
N ASP A 20 -1.63 8.29 -19.57
CA ASP A 20 -0.48 7.47 -20.00
C ASP A 20 0.87 8.06 -19.52
N GLU A 21 1.02 9.38 -19.60
CA GLU A 21 2.20 10.09 -19.06
C GLU A 21 2.25 9.95 -17.52
N ALA A 22 1.12 10.12 -16.84
CA ALA A 22 1.04 9.96 -15.39
C ALA A 22 1.43 8.55 -14.93
N LEU A 23 1.03 7.51 -15.68
CA LEU A 23 1.46 6.13 -15.45
C LEU A 23 2.96 5.96 -15.68
N HIS A 24 3.48 6.47 -16.79
CA HIS A 24 4.88 6.35 -17.16
C HIS A 24 5.83 6.95 -16.10
N ILE A 25 5.48 8.11 -15.55
CA ILE A 25 6.30 8.77 -14.51
C ILE A 25 6.02 8.26 -13.08
N GLY A 26 5.12 7.31 -12.90
CA GLY A 26 4.78 6.74 -11.60
C GLY A 26 3.92 7.64 -10.69
N LEU A 27 3.20 8.61 -11.29
CA LEU A 27 2.24 9.44 -10.54
C LEU A 27 1.00 8.64 -10.16
N VAL A 28 0.57 7.75 -11.04
CA VAL A 28 -0.48 6.75 -10.79
C VAL A 28 0.05 5.35 -11.04
N GLN A 29 -0.53 4.34 -10.40
CA GLN A 29 -0.10 2.95 -10.49
C GLN A 29 -0.83 2.15 -11.57
N ALA A 30 -1.99 2.64 -12.01
CA ALA A 30 -2.78 2.01 -13.08
C ALA A 30 -3.62 3.04 -13.80
N VAL A 31 -3.96 2.75 -15.04
CA VAL A 31 -4.89 3.51 -15.87
C VAL A 31 -5.85 2.51 -16.53
N PHE A 32 -7.13 2.82 -16.49
CA PHE A 32 -8.19 1.98 -17.06
C PHE A 32 -9.09 2.82 -17.98
N PRO A 33 -9.74 2.20 -18.95
CA PRO A 33 -10.85 2.83 -19.67
C PRO A 33 -11.90 3.34 -18.68
N ARG A 34 -12.59 4.43 -19.03
CA ARG A 34 -13.58 5.08 -18.15
C ARG A 34 -14.67 4.12 -17.68
N GLU A 35 -15.13 3.25 -18.56
CA GLU A 35 -16.16 2.24 -18.32
C GLU A 35 -15.71 1.14 -17.35
N GLU A 36 -14.41 0.86 -17.27
CA GLU A 36 -13.85 -0.17 -16.41
C GLU A 36 -13.35 0.35 -15.06
N LEU A 37 -13.09 1.65 -14.94
CA LEU A 37 -12.43 2.26 -13.79
C LEU A 37 -13.09 1.87 -12.46
N MET A 38 -14.41 1.98 -12.36
CA MET A 38 -15.11 1.66 -11.12
C MET A 38 -15.05 0.16 -10.78
N ALA A 39 -15.15 -0.71 -11.78
CA ALA A 39 -15.05 -2.14 -11.57
C ALA A 39 -13.67 -2.54 -11.05
N GLN A 40 -12.60 -1.99 -11.64
CA GLN A 40 -11.22 -2.24 -11.21
C GLN A 40 -10.92 -1.64 -9.84
N ALA A 41 -11.40 -0.44 -9.55
CA ALA A 41 -11.27 0.19 -8.24
C ALA A 41 -11.98 -0.63 -7.14
N MET A 42 -13.19 -1.09 -7.40
CA MET A 42 -13.94 -1.93 -6.46
C MET A 42 -13.29 -3.31 -6.26
N LYS A 43 -12.71 -3.88 -7.31
CA LYS A 43 -11.95 -5.13 -7.21
C LYS A 43 -10.77 -4.95 -6.25
N LEU A 44 -9.94 -3.93 -6.47
CA LEU A 44 -8.81 -3.64 -5.58
C LEU A 44 -9.27 -3.34 -4.14
N ALA A 45 -10.32 -2.54 -3.97
CA ALA A 45 -10.87 -2.24 -2.64
C ALA A 45 -11.32 -3.51 -1.90
N THR A 46 -11.96 -4.45 -2.61
CA THR A 46 -12.39 -5.74 -2.04
C THR A 46 -11.18 -6.61 -1.67
N GLU A 47 -10.15 -6.65 -2.52
CA GLU A 47 -8.91 -7.36 -2.21
C GLU A 47 -8.21 -6.81 -0.96
N LEU A 48 -8.17 -5.48 -0.81
CA LEU A 48 -7.60 -4.83 0.36
C LEU A 48 -8.45 -5.07 1.62
N ALA A 49 -9.78 -4.99 1.50
CA ALA A 49 -10.70 -5.23 2.61
C ALA A 49 -10.65 -6.67 3.15
N ALA A 50 -10.17 -7.62 2.36
CA ALA A 50 -9.97 -9.01 2.79
C ALA A 50 -8.65 -9.25 3.55
N LYS A 51 -7.78 -8.22 3.67
CA LYS A 51 -6.52 -8.32 4.43
C LYS A 51 -6.73 -7.98 5.89
N SER A 52 -5.79 -8.39 6.76
CA SER A 52 -5.78 -7.98 8.16
C SER A 52 -5.78 -6.45 8.27
N PRO A 53 -6.75 -5.84 8.96
CA PRO A 53 -6.78 -4.39 9.18
C PRO A 53 -5.54 -3.88 9.92
N LEU A 54 -5.04 -4.65 10.88
CA LEU A 54 -3.82 -4.31 11.61
C LEU A 54 -2.61 -4.30 10.66
N ALA A 55 -2.40 -5.36 9.88
CA ALA A 55 -1.30 -5.44 8.94
C ALA A 55 -1.37 -4.31 7.88
N MET A 56 -2.56 -3.95 7.41
CA MET A 56 -2.74 -2.83 6.48
C MET A 56 -2.35 -1.49 7.10
N CYS A 57 -2.71 -1.26 8.36
CA CYS A 57 -2.33 -0.05 9.09
C CYS A 57 -0.81 0.02 9.28
N VAL A 58 -0.20 -1.04 9.76
CA VAL A 58 1.24 -1.17 10.01
C VAL A 58 2.03 -0.96 8.71
N ASN A 59 1.68 -1.66 7.63
CA ASN A 59 2.34 -1.51 6.34
C ASN A 59 2.27 -0.08 5.80
N LYS A 60 1.11 0.57 5.93
CA LYS A 60 0.95 1.97 5.53
C LYS A 60 1.87 2.89 6.36
N THR A 61 1.95 2.67 7.67
CA THR A 61 2.82 3.42 8.59
C THR A 61 4.29 3.23 8.22
N ALA A 62 4.73 2.00 7.99
CA ALA A 62 6.10 1.68 7.61
C ALA A 62 6.50 2.36 6.29
N VAL A 63 5.67 2.24 5.25
CA VAL A 63 5.94 2.86 3.95
C VAL A 63 5.99 4.39 4.05
N GLN A 64 5.11 5.02 4.83
CA GLN A 64 5.13 6.47 5.03
C GLN A 64 6.33 6.92 5.87
N GLY A 65 6.66 6.16 6.92
CA GLY A 65 7.81 6.43 7.79
C GLY A 65 9.14 6.36 7.05
N ALA A 66 9.31 5.38 6.18
CA ALA A 66 10.52 5.18 5.37
C ALA A 66 10.88 6.36 4.47
N LEU A 67 9.94 7.28 4.21
CA LEU A 67 10.16 8.50 3.42
C LEU A 67 10.60 9.70 4.26
N ALA A 68 10.50 9.60 5.58
CA ALA A 68 10.70 10.71 6.51
C ALA A 68 11.98 10.57 7.36
N VAL A 69 12.60 9.39 7.37
CA VAL A 69 13.74 9.07 8.24
C VAL A 69 14.92 8.50 7.43
N ASP A 70 16.09 8.39 8.06
CA ASP A 70 17.23 7.66 7.49
C ASP A 70 16.99 6.15 7.48
N LEU A 71 17.83 5.42 6.74
CA LEU A 71 17.66 3.98 6.55
C LEU A 71 17.73 3.19 7.85
N ALA A 72 18.64 3.54 8.77
CA ALA A 72 18.81 2.79 10.01
C ALA A 72 17.56 2.93 10.90
N THR A 73 17.10 4.17 11.10
CA THR A 73 15.86 4.47 11.81
C THR A 73 14.65 3.79 11.15
N GLY A 74 14.61 3.75 9.81
CA GLY A 74 13.53 3.09 9.06
C GLY A 74 13.50 1.58 9.30
N LEU A 75 14.66 0.92 9.35
CA LEU A 75 14.77 -0.52 9.64
C LEU A 75 14.37 -0.86 11.08
N ASP A 76 14.74 0.00 12.04
CA ASP A 76 14.32 -0.17 13.43
C ASP A 76 12.80 -0.06 13.56
N MET A 77 12.20 0.96 12.94
CA MET A 77 10.74 1.12 12.88
C MET A 77 10.05 -0.09 12.22
N GLU A 78 10.59 -0.60 11.12
CA GLU A 78 10.04 -1.79 10.45
C GLU A 78 10.06 -3.00 11.37
N SER A 79 11.16 -3.20 12.11
CA SER A 79 11.31 -4.32 13.05
C SER A 79 10.30 -4.25 14.19
N GLU A 80 10.06 -3.06 14.76
CA GLU A 80 9.05 -2.84 15.81
C GLU A 80 7.65 -3.10 15.28
N LEU A 81 7.29 -2.52 14.13
CA LEU A 81 6.00 -2.69 13.48
C LEU A 81 5.74 -4.15 13.06
N PHE A 82 6.78 -4.86 12.63
CA PHE A 82 6.70 -6.29 12.34
C PHE A 82 6.41 -7.11 13.61
N ALA A 83 7.09 -6.79 14.72
CA ALA A 83 6.86 -7.47 16.00
C ALA A 83 5.41 -7.30 16.48
N ASP A 84 4.82 -6.10 16.33
CA ASP A 84 3.42 -5.84 16.66
C ASP A 84 2.47 -6.69 15.80
N CYS A 85 2.72 -6.76 14.50
CA CYS A 85 1.94 -7.65 13.62
C CYS A 85 2.09 -9.12 14.00
N PHE A 86 3.32 -9.54 14.33
CA PHE A 86 3.60 -10.94 14.66
C PHE A 86 2.96 -11.38 15.98
N ALA A 87 2.78 -10.46 16.93
CA ALA A 87 2.11 -10.71 18.22
C ALA A 87 0.57 -10.79 18.10
N SER A 88 0.00 -10.43 16.95
CA SER A 88 -1.45 -10.30 16.76
C SER A 88 -2.19 -11.64 16.65
N GLU A 89 -3.50 -11.61 16.91
CA GLU A 89 -4.39 -12.75 16.63
C GLU A 89 -4.54 -12.98 15.12
N ASP A 90 -4.53 -11.92 14.32
CA ASP A 90 -4.60 -12.00 12.86
C ASP A 90 -3.41 -12.76 12.26
N GLN A 91 -2.22 -12.65 12.87
CA GLN A 91 -1.05 -13.42 12.44
C GLN A 91 -1.28 -14.93 12.63
N LYS A 92 -1.78 -15.33 13.80
CA LYS A 92 -2.10 -16.74 14.10
C LYS A 92 -3.16 -17.28 13.15
N GLU A 93 -4.26 -16.53 12.99
CA GLU A 93 -5.32 -16.86 12.04
C GLU A 93 -4.77 -17.00 10.61
N GLY A 94 -3.89 -16.09 10.19
CA GLY A 94 -3.27 -16.13 8.87
C GLY A 94 -2.43 -17.40 8.66
N MET A 95 -1.65 -17.80 9.65
CA MET A 95 -0.83 -19.02 9.61
C MET A 95 -1.71 -20.28 9.60
N ASP A 96 -2.71 -20.34 10.48
CA ASP A 96 -3.63 -21.47 10.55
C ASP A 96 -4.41 -21.63 9.23
N ALA A 97 -4.96 -20.53 8.71
CA ALA A 97 -5.67 -20.51 7.44
C ALA A 97 -4.79 -20.99 6.27
N PHE A 98 -3.51 -20.58 6.26
CA PHE A 98 -2.56 -21.02 5.24
C PHE A 98 -2.28 -22.52 5.32
N LEU A 99 -2.05 -23.07 6.52
CA LEU A 99 -1.81 -24.50 6.73
C LEU A 99 -3.04 -25.34 6.38
N GLU A 100 -4.24 -24.84 6.74
CA GLU A 100 -5.54 -25.51 6.50
C GLU A 100 -6.07 -25.26 5.07
N LYS A 101 -5.39 -24.45 4.26
CA LYS A 101 -5.80 -24.08 2.89
C LYS A 101 -7.21 -23.49 2.81
N ARG A 102 -7.58 -22.68 3.77
CA ARG A 102 -8.86 -21.95 3.84
C ARG A 102 -8.67 -20.43 3.78
N PRO A 103 -9.70 -19.68 3.44
CA PRO A 103 -9.65 -18.22 3.58
C PRO A 103 -9.51 -17.81 5.05
N PRO A 104 -8.63 -16.82 5.37
CA PRO A 104 -8.50 -16.29 6.72
C PRO A 104 -9.70 -15.42 7.11
N LYS A 105 -9.97 -15.31 8.41
CA LYS A 105 -11.02 -14.47 9.00
C LYS A 105 -10.36 -13.45 9.94
N PHE A 106 -9.79 -12.42 9.38
CA PHE A 106 -9.11 -11.38 10.15
C PHE A 106 -10.08 -10.52 10.95
N THR A 107 -9.68 -10.15 12.17
CA THR A 107 -10.46 -9.33 13.11
C THR A 107 -9.82 -7.99 13.42
N GLY A 108 -8.56 -7.78 13.03
CA GLY A 108 -7.80 -6.57 13.31
C GLY A 108 -7.18 -6.52 14.71
N ARG A 109 -6.97 -7.68 15.33
CA ARG A 109 -6.43 -7.79 16.70
C ARG A 109 -5.14 -8.58 16.75
#